data_cd6310b90ca8cb22d94907d174196316
#
_entry.id   cd6310b90ca8cb22d94907d174196316
#
_cell.length_a   1.000
_cell.length_b   1.000
_cell.length_c   1.000
_cell.angle_alpha   90.00
_cell.angle_beta   90.00
_cell.angle_gamma   90.00
#
_symmetry.space_group_name_H-M   'P 1'
#
loop_
_entity.id
_entity.type
_entity.pdbx_description
1 polymer ?
#
loop_
_entity_poly.entity_id
_entity_poly.type
_entity_poly.pdbx_seq_one_letter_code
_entity_poly.pdbx_strand_id
1 'polypeptide(L)'
;ICNDSTALPGQLQAAENKGYDAKKVTITGFASPQSIKSYCEHGTIYNWGLWDCAVQGAMGCYVAAYLAAGNEVKVGDTISIPSIGDVKVEANDSIAEGAKTAEKNNGVVLLPERLVFTKENMNNYAF
;
A
#
# COMPACT_ATOMS: atom_id res chain seq x y z
N ILE A 1 11.92 4.97 -8.46
CA ILE A 1 10.79 4.53 -7.61
C ILE A 1 10.66 5.49 -6.44
N CYS A 2 9.46 5.99 -6.16
CA CYS A 2 9.16 6.88 -5.04
C CYS A 2 8.35 6.12 -3.99
N ASN A 3 8.85 6.07 -2.76
CA ASN A 3 8.16 5.40 -1.65
C ASN A 3 7.28 6.35 -0.82
N ASP A 4 7.04 7.54 -1.32
CA ASP A 4 6.33 8.59 -0.59
C ASP A 4 5.36 9.32 -1.50
N SER A 5 4.14 9.56 -0.99
CA SER A 5 3.05 10.20 -1.73
C SER A 5 3.27 11.70 -1.99
N THR A 6 4.23 12.32 -1.32
CA THR A 6 4.64 13.70 -1.55
C THR A 6 5.76 13.76 -2.61
N ALA A 7 6.68 12.81 -2.57
CA ALA A 7 7.81 12.76 -3.50
C ALA A 7 7.39 12.39 -4.92
N LEU A 8 6.41 11.51 -5.11
CA LEU A 8 5.99 11.06 -6.45
C LEU A 8 5.47 12.21 -7.31
N PRO A 9 4.50 13.05 -6.87
CA PRO A 9 4.07 14.22 -7.65
C PRO A 9 5.21 15.18 -7.97
N GLY A 10 6.12 15.42 -7.02
CA GLY A 10 7.27 16.29 -7.22
C GLY A 10 8.23 15.78 -8.30
N GLN A 11 8.48 14.48 -8.36
CA GLN A 11 9.31 13.89 -9.42
C GLN A 11 8.62 13.92 -10.79
N LEU A 12 7.31 13.68 -10.84
CA LEU A 12 6.53 13.78 -12.07
C LEU A 12 6.52 15.22 -12.61
N GLN A 13 6.31 16.19 -11.73
CA GLN A 13 6.38 17.60 -12.10
C GLN A 13 7.78 17.98 -12.65
N ALA A 14 8.84 17.49 -12.01
CA ALA A 14 10.19 17.73 -12.48
C ALA A 14 10.45 17.09 -13.87
N ALA A 15 9.88 15.92 -14.13
CA ALA A 15 9.94 15.27 -15.44
C ALA A 15 9.21 16.09 -16.51
N GLU A 16 7.98 16.53 -16.22
CA GLU A 16 7.20 17.39 -17.16
C GLU A 16 7.93 18.71 -17.47
N ASN A 17 8.49 19.36 -16.45
CA ASN A 17 9.27 20.59 -16.63
C ASN A 17 10.49 20.41 -17.56
N LYS A 18 10.99 19.18 -17.69
CA LYS A 18 12.07 18.80 -18.60
C LYS A 18 11.58 18.25 -19.95
N GLY A 19 10.27 18.19 -20.16
CA GLY A 19 9.69 17.58 -21.35
C GLY A 19 9.90 16.06 -21.43
N TYR A 20 9.91 15.38 -20.29
CA TYR A 20 10.06 13.93 -20.21
C TYR A 20 8.68 13.30 -19.96
N ASP A 21 8.39 12.29 -20.75
CA ASP A 21 7.25 11.39 -20.59
C ASP A 21 7.70 10.02 -20.07
N ALA A 22 6.74 9.13 -19.83
CA ALA A 22 7.01 7.79 -19.33
C ALA A 22 7.75 6.88 -20.34
N LYS A 23 7.87 7.28 -21.61
CA LYS A 23 8.70 6.58 -22.61
C LYS A 23 10.18 6.91 -22.43
N LYS A 24 10.47 8.10 -21.96
CA LYS A 24 11.83 8.58 -21.75
C LYS A 24 12.37 8.27 -20.36
N VAL A 25 11.53 8.38 -19.34
CA VAL A 25 11.89 8.11 -17.94
C VAL A 25 10.75 7.37 -17.26
N THR A 26 10.99 6.15 -16.83
CA THR A 26 10.01 5.39 -16.07
C THR A 26 10.04 5.84 -14.60
N ILE A 27 8.94 6.44 -14.16
CA ILE A 27 8.71 6.85 -12.78
C ILE A 27 7.52 6.03 -12.26
N THR A 28 7.62 5.51 -11.05
CA THR A 28 6.54 4.83 -10.34
C THR A 28 6.73 4.99 -8.83
N GLY A 29 5.70 4.70 -8.05
CA GLY A 29 5.76 4.82 -6.60
C GLY A 29 4.39 4.67 -5.95
N PHE A 30 4.24 5.31 -4.79
CA PHE A 30 3.02 5.26 -4.01
C PHE A 30 2.41 6.66 -3.87
N ALA A 31 1.15 6.80 -4.29
CA ALA A 31 0.35 8.00 -4.08
C ALA A 31 -1.13 7.71 -4.30
N SER A 32 -2.01 8.61 -3.81
CA SER A 32 -3.44 8.51 -4.11
C SER A 32 -3.70 8.71 -5.61
N PRO A 33 -4.72 8.05 -6.17
CA PRO A 33 -5.04 8.21 -7.59
C PRO A 33 -5.35 9.67 -7.94
N GLN A 34 -6.01 10.40 -7.06
CA GLN A 34 -6.37 11.80 -7.33
C GLN A 34 -5.15 12.72 -7.47
N SER A 35 -4.08 12.49 -6.69
CA SER A 35 -2.87 13.31 -6.76
C SER A 35 -2.02 13.06 -8.02
N ILE A 36 -2.20 11.92 -8.68
CA ILE A 36 -1.39 11.48 -9.83
C ILE A 36 -2.16 11.54 -11.16
N LYS A 37 -3.46 11.70 -11.10
CA LYS A 37 -4.37 11.63 -12.26
C LYS A 37 -3.89 12.46 -13.45
N SER A 38 -3.59 13.73 -13.26
CA SER A 38 -3.16 14.63 -14.34
C SER A 38 -1.88 14.13 -15.03
N TYR A 39 -0.91 13.68 -14.25
CA TYR A 39 0.35 13.14 -14.80
C TYR A 39 0.14 11.87 -15.62
N CYS A 40 -0.81 11.03 -15.20
CA CYS A 40 -1.20 9.84 -15.95
C CYS A 40 -1.95 10.20 -17.25
N GLU A 41 -2.83 11.19 -17.20
CA GLU A 41 -3.52 11.71 -18.38
C GLU A 41 -2.56 12.32 -19.40
N HIS A 42 -1.51 13.00 -18.93
CA HIS A 42 -0.43 13.56 -19.78
C HIS A 42 0.55 12.50 -20.30
N GLY A 43 0.53 11.29 -19.76
CA GLY A 43 1.45 10.22 -20.14
C GLY A 43 2.83 10.29 -19.48
N THR A 44 2.96 11.01 -18.38
CA THR A 44 4.19 11.13 -17.60
C THR A 44 4.41 9.92 -16.70
N ILE A 45 3.34 9.22 -16.34
CA ILE A 45 3.36 7.96 -15.58
C ILE A 45 2.33 6.99 -16.16
N TYR A 46 2.64 5.68 -16.16
CA TYR A 46 1.70 4.65 -16.63
C TYR A 46 1.05 3.88 -15.50
N ASN A 47 1.77 3.64 -14.42
CA ASN A 47 1.25 2.91 -13.26
C ASN A 47 1.92 3.37 -11.98
N TRP A 48 1.18 3.28 -10.90
CA TRP A 48 1.63 3.52 -9.54
C TRP A 48 0.75 2.71 -8.58
N GLY A 49 1.07 2.69 -7.31
CA GLY A 49 0.35 1.89 -6.34
C GLY A 49 -0.04 2.66 -5.10
N LEU A 50 -0.96 2.07 -4.37
CA LEU A 50 -1.27 2.39 -2.98
C LEU A 50 -2.00 1.20 -2.39
N TRP A 51 -2.19 1.20 -1.09
CA TRP A 51 -3.11 0.31 -0.39
C TRP A 51 -4.40 1.04 -0.07
N ASP A 52 -5.49 0.29 0.14
CA ASP A 52 -6.74 0.86 0.62
C ASP A 52 -6.62 1.19 2.11
N CYS A 53 -6.55 2.49 2.43
CA CYS A 53 -6.40 2.98 3.80
C CYS A 53 -7.63 2.69 4.67
N ALA A 54 -8.83 2.57 4.09
CA ALA A 54 -10.03 2.23 4.82
C ALA A 54 -9.99 0.75 5.25
N VAL A 55 -9.59 -0.13 4.34
CA VAL A 55 -9.38 -1.56 4.65
C VAL A 55 -8.29 -1.71 5.70
N GLN A 56 -7.16 -1.01 5.56
CA GLN A 56 -6.08 -1.02 6.54
C GLN A 56 -6.57 -0.59 7.93
N GLY A 57 -7.31 0.51 8.01
CA GLY A 57 -7.88 1.01 9.26
C GLY A 57 -8.86 0.04 9.90
N ALA A 58 -9.76 -0.53 9.11
CA ALA A 58 -10.73 -1.52 9.57
C ALA A 58 -10.04 -2.78 10.12
N MET A 59 -9.04 -3.30 9.40
CA MET A 59 -8.24 -4.45 9.86
C MET A 59 -7.52 -4.14 11.17
N GLY A 60 -6.87 -2.99 11.27
CA GLY A 60 -6.16 -2.57 12.48
C GLY A 60 -7.08 -2.45 13.69
N CYS A 61 -8.24 -1.81 13.52
CA CYS A 61 -9.24 -1.68 14.57
C CYS A 61 -9.80 -3.05 15.01
N TYR A 62 -10.08 -3.93 14.05
CA TYR A 62 -10.61 -5.26 14.38
C TYR A 62 -9.57 -6.10 15.15
N VAL A 63 -8.33 -6.14 14.68
CA VAL A 63 -7.26 -6.89 15.36
C VAL A 63 -7.02 -6.33 16.77
N ALA A 64 -7.02 -5.00 16.93
CA ALA A 64 -6.88 -4.37 18.23
C ALA A 64 -8.03 -4.75 19.18
N ALA A 65 -9.27 -4.72 18.71
CA ALA A 65 -10.45 -5.15 19.50
C ALA A 65 -10.39 -6.65 19.83
N TYR A 66 -9.96 -7.47 18.89
CA TYR A 66 -9.79 -8.91 19.07
C TYR A 66 -8.80 -9.22 20.19
N LEU A 67 -7.65 -8.54 20.20
CA LEU A 67 -6.64 -8.66 21.25
C LEU A 67 -7.14 -8.12 22.60
N ALA A 68 -7.85 -6.98 22.60
CA ALA A 68 -8.41 -6.37 23.80
C ALA A 68 -9.49 -7.26 24.47
N ALA A 69 -10.16 -8.11 23.70
CA ALA A 69 -11.08 -9.13 24.21
C ALA A 69 -10.38 -10.33 24.87
N GLY A 70 -9.06 -10.32 24.95
CA GLY A 70 -8.26 -11.38 25.59
C GLY A 70 -7.89 -12.54 24.65
N ASN A 71 -8.14 -12.41 23.35
CA ASN A 71 -7.71 -13.40 22.39
C ASN A 71 -6.18 -13.28 22.13
N GLU A 72 -5.55 -14.37 21.83
CA GLU A 72 -4.17 -14.40 21.39
C GLU A 72 -4.11 -14.46 19.85
N VAL A 73 -3.05 -13.88 19.27
CA VAL A 73 -2.74 -13.93 17.84
C VAL A 73 -1.30 -14.41 17.68
N LYS A 74 -1.14 -15.49 16.91
CA LYS A 74 0.18 -16.13 16.68
C LYS A 74 0.44 -16.26 15.19
N VAL A 75 1.69 -16.28 14.81
CA VAL A 75 2.10 -16.61 13.43
C VAL A 75 1.52 -17.96 13.02
N GLY A 76 0.88 -18.00 11.88
CA GLY A 76 0.16 -19.16 11.36
C GLY A 76 -1.34 -19.16 11.62
N ASP A 77 -1.83 -18.32 12.53
CA ASP A 77 -3.27 -18.17 12.77
C ASP A 77 -3.97 -17.52 11.57
N THR A 78 -5.27 -17.76 11.48
CA THR A 78 -6.16 -17.09 10.53
C THR A 78 -7.21 -16.32 11.32
N ILE A 79 -7.37 -15.05 11.01
CA ILE A 79 -8.35 -14.15 11.62
C ILE A 79 -9.42 -13.83 10.58
N SER A 80 -10.68 -14.18 10.88
CA SER A 80 -11.81 -13.79 10.03
C SER A 80 -12.26 -12.38 10.39
N ILE A 81 -12.05 -11.44 9.48
CA ILE A 81 -12.40 -10.03 9.66
C ILE A 81 -13.69 -9.73 8.89
N PRO A 82 -14.76 -9.25 9.55
CA PRO A 82 -16.01 -8.91 8.88
C PRO A 82 -15.80 -7.97 7.70
N SER A 83 -16.45 -8.25 6.58
CA SER A 83 -16.39 -7.49 5.32
C SER A 83 -15.03 -7.50 4.60
N ILE A 84 -14.00 -8.12 5.17
CA ILE A 84 -12.67 -8.25 4.55
C ILE A 84 -12.38 -9.71 4.21
N GLY A 85 -12.78 -10.63 5.09
CA GLY A 85 -12.54 -12.06 4.92
C GLY A 85 -11.44 -12.59 5.84
N ASP A 86 -10.96 -13.76 5.50
CA ASP A 86 -9.93 -14.47 6.25
C ASP A 86 -8.55 -13.90 5.93
N VAL A 87 -7.84 -13.47 6.94
CA VAL A 87 -6.47 -12.97 6.82
C VAL A 87 -5.53 -13.83 7.66
N LYS A 88 -4.41 -14.19 7.08
CA LYS A 88 -3.40 -15.00 7.75
C LYS A 88 -2.39 -14.12 8.48
N VAL A 89 -1.99 -14.56 9.65
CA VAL A 89 -0.90 -13.95 10.40
C VAL A 89 0.42 -14.57 9.92
N GLU A 90 1.19 -13.79 9.19
CA GLU A 90 2.47 -14.22 8.63
C GLU A 90 3.62 -13.87 9.57
N ALA A 91 4.73 -14.59 9.46
CA ALA A 91 5.96 -14.21 10.14
C ALA A 91 6.47 -12.87 9.59
N ASN A 92 7.00 -12.03 10.46
CA ASN A 92 7.54 -10.73 10.04
C ASN A 92 8.97 -10.87 9.52
N ASP A 93 9.13 -11.48 8.36
CA ASP A 93 10.43 -11.65 7.68
C ASP A 93 10.87 -10.39 6.91
N SER A 94 10.01 -9.37 6.85
CA SER A 94 10.30 -8.11 6.16
C SER A 94 11.16 -7.15 6.99
N ILE A 95 11.40 -7.48 8.26
CA ILE A 95 12.30 -6.72 9.11
C ILE A 95 13.73 -7.03 8.69
N ALA A 96 14.53 -5.98 8.49
CA ALA A 96 15.90 -6.07 8.01
C ALA A 96 16.68 -7.20 8.68
N GLU A 97 17.45 -7.93 7.89
CA GLU A 97 18.31 -9.02 8.34
C GLU A 97 19.12 -8.60 9.58
N GLY A 98 19.00 -9.36 10.65
CA GLY A 98 19.62 -9.04 11.93
C GLY A 98 18.78 -8.20 12.90
N ALA A 99 17.59 -7.76 12.54
CA ALA A 99 16.68 -7.14 13.49
C ALA A 99 16.13 -8.18 14.47
N LYS A 100 16.47 -8.05 15.74
CA LYS A 100 16.02 -8.94 16.82
C LYS A 100 14.55 -8.78 17.22
N THR A 101 13.77 -8.10 16.41
CA THR A 101 12.37 -7.80 16.66
C THR A 101 11.43 -8.97 16.32
N ALA A 102 11.94 -10.03 15.73
CA ALA A 102 11.22 -11.27 15.46
C ALA A 102 11.17 -12.20 16.68
N GLU A 103 11.15 -11.67 17.88
CA GLU A 103 10.87 -12.50 19.04
C GLU A 103 9.46 -13.05 18.95
N LYS A 104 9.29 -14.25 19.46
CA LYS A 104 8.09 -15.09 19.49
C LYS A 104 6.79 -14.28 19.46
N ASN A 105 5.96 -14.57 18.49
CA ASN A 105 4.64 -14.00 18.25
C ASN A 105 4.59 -12.61 17.57
N ASN A 106 5.66 -12.13 17.00
CA ASN A 106 5.66 -10.92 16.20
C ASN A 106 5.19 -11.23 14.77
N GLY A 107 3.89 -11.28 14.58
CA GLY A 107 3.26 -11.53 13.29
C GLY A 107 2.86 -10.24 12.57
N VAL A 108 2.71 -10.34 11.27
CA VAL A 108 2.13 -9.30 10.39
C VAL A 108 0.84 -9.81 9.80
N VAL A 109 -0.17 -8.96 9.76
CA VAL A 109 -1.39 -9.18 8.99
C VAL A 109 -1.29 -8.34 7.74
N LEU A 110 -1.15 -8.99 6.60
CA LEU A 110 -1.02 -8.32 5.32
C LEU A 110 -2.39 -7.91 4.78
N LEU A 111 -2.44 -6.77 4.10
CA LEU A 111 -3.62 -6.39 3.34
C LEU A 111 -3.89 -7.42 2.24
N PRO A 112 -5.16 -7.80 1.99
CA PRO A 112 -5.50 -8.85 1.03
C PRO A 112 -5.12 -8.47 -0.40
N GLU A 113 -5.16 -7.19 -0.74
CA GLU A 113 -4.87 -6.70 -2.08
C GLU A 113 -3.94 -5.50 -2.06
N ARG A 114 -3.11 -5.41 -3.11
CA ARG A 114 -2.36 -4.20 -3.46
C ARG A 114 -3.05 -3.54 -4.64
N LEU A 115 -3.37 -2.26 -4.49
CA LEU A 115 -3.97 -1.49 -5.58
C LEU A 115 -2.86 -0.99 -6.51
N VAL A 116 -2.98 -1.34 -7.79
CA VAL A 116 -2.16 -0.77 -8.87
C VAL A 116 -3.08 0.08 -9.73
N PHE A 117 -2.78 1.36 -9.80
CA PHE A 117 -3.53 2.33 -10.58
C PHE A 117 -2.94 2.47 -11.98
N THR A 118 -3.82 2.60 -12.94
CA THR A 118 -3.54 2.84 -14.35
C THR A 118 -4.55 3.84 -14.89
N LYS A 119 -4.37 4.26 -16.14
CA LYS A 119 -5.31 5.16 -16.81
C LYS A 119 -6.73 4.61 -16.87
N GLU A 120 -6.88 3.29 -16.97
CA GLU A 120 -8.16 2.59 -17.11
C GLU A 120 -8.94 2.54 -15.79
N ASN A 121 -8.26 2.45 -14.66
CA ASN A 121 -8.92 2.22 -13.37
C ASN A 121 -8.83 3.37 -12.36
N MET A 122 -7.94 4.35 -12.55
CA MET A 122 -7.71 5.42 -11.57
C MET A 122 -8.97 6.22 -11.22
N ASN A 123 -9.92 6.31 -12.14
CA ASN A 123 -11.18 7.04 -11.92
C ASN A 123 -12.19 6.28 -11.05
N ASN A 124 -11.95 5.01 -10.76
CA ASN A 124 -12.80 4.21 -9.88
C ASN A 124 -12.52 4.49 -8.39
N TYR A 125 -11.49 5.28 -8.09
CA TYR A 125 -11.03 5.57 -6.74
C TYR A 125 -11.07 7.08 -6.46
N ALA A 126 -11.75 7.47 -5.40
CA ALA A 126 -11.99 8.88 -5.04
C ALA A 126 -11.12 9.39 -3.87
N PHE A 127 -10.01 8.73 -3.59
CA PHE A 127 -9.11 9.10 -2.49
C PHE A 127 -7.70 9.47 -2.96
#